data_91abc02e707ed4286448d4d8658bfdc7
#
_entry.id   91abc02e707ed4286448d4d8658bfdc7
#
_cell.length_a   1.000
_cell.length_b   1.000
_cell.length_c   1.000
_cell.angle_alpha   90.00
_cell.angle_beta   90.00
_cell.angle_gamma   90.00
#
_symmetry.space_group_name_H-M   'P 1'
#
loop_
_entity.id
_entity.type
_entity.pdbx_description
1 polymer ?
#
loop_
_entity_poly.entity_id
_entity_poly.type
_entity_poly.pdbx_seq_one_letter_code
_entity_poly.pdbx_strand_id
1 'polypeptide(L)'
;TTDLNGYAKSKQLPYGTYVVHQTVGADNTEKCSDFYVNVTENGKTYQYLLNNPEFTAYLKIVKKDSKTHQTVLKKGTTYQIYKADEDGNETLVTQKYSNGNAIVVVDRFVTDDTGEIITYEKLKAGTYKVYEIEGPEGYKVNKSPVTVEINSNSYKTMKDELGNEYLYAECEYYNYVTYCVWNKRPWRIPCPTCNAGNDGNNTAEDN
;
A
#
# COMPACT_ATOMS: atom_id res chain seq x y z
N THR A 1 -14.99 -17.65 21.53
CA THR A 1 -15.49 -16.88 20.37
C THR A 1 -16.61 -16.00 20.84
N THR A 2 -16.72 -14.80 20.32
CA THR A 2 -17.85 -13.89 20.57
C THR A 2 -19.10 -14.39 19.84
N ASP A 3 -20.28 -14.09 20.39
CA ASP A 3 -21.57 -14.25 19.72
C ASP A 3 -21.84 -13.12 18.70
N LEU A 4 -23.02 -13.12 18.08
CA LEU A 4 -23.44 -12.11 17.09
C LEU A 4 -23.54 -10.69 17.66
N ASN A 5 -23.63 -10.55 18.99
CA ASN A 5 -23.69 -9.25 19.68
C ASN A 5 -22.30 -8.79 20.16
N GLY A 6 -21.26 -9.56 19.85
CA GLY A 6 -19.89 -9.26 20.27
C GLY A 6 -19.55 -9.69 21.69
N TYR A 7 -20.40 -10.49 22.36
CA TYR A 7 -20.14 -10.96 23.72
C TYR A 7 -19.42 -12.31 23.73
N ALA A 8 -18.43 -12.41 24.61
CA ALA A 8 -17.83 -13.69 24.99
C ALA A 8 -17.85 -13.83 26.51
N LYS A 9 -18.14 -15.03 26.99
CA LYS A 9 -18.16 -15.36 28.41
C LYS A 9 -17.24 -16.58 28.66
N SER A 10 -16.37 -16.44 29.65
CA SER A 10 -15.57 -17.58 30.13
C SER A 10 -16.43 -18.53 30.96
N LYS A 11 -15.94 -19.76 31.14
CA LYS A 11 -16.40 -20.59 32.24
C LYS A 11 -16.01 -19.96 33.56
N GLN A 12 -16.59 -20.45 34.66
CA GLN A 12 -16.18 -20.03 36.00
C GLN A 12 -14.68 -20.28 36.18
N LEU A 13 -13.97 -19.25 36.66
CA LEU A 13 -12.52 -19.28 36.85
C LEU A 13 -12.22 -19.32 38.37
N PRO A 14 -11.21 -20.08 38.79
CA PRO A 14 -10.69 -20.01 40.16
C PRO A 14 -10.11 -18.61 40.46
N TYR A 15 -9.86 -18.32 41.75
CA TYR A 15 -9.12 -17.11 42.12
C TYR A 15 -7.74 -17.08 41.47
N GLY A 16 -7.37 -15.93 40.96
CA GLY A 16 -6.07 -15.76 40.28
C GLY A 16 -6.02 -14.58 39.31
N THR A 17 -4.85 -14.38 38.75
CA THR A 17 -4.61 -13.41 37.68
C THR A 17 -4.54 -14.13 36.35
N TYR A 18 -5.32 -13.64 35.40
CA TYR A 18 -5.44 -14.20 34.05
C TYR A 18 -5.00 -13.16 33.02
N VAL A 19 -4.26 -13.62 32.00
CA VAL A 19 -4.00 -12.84 30.80
C VAL A 19 -5.06 -13.17 29.78
N VAL A 20 -5.67 -12.16 29.21
CA VAL A 20 -6.63 -12.30 28.11
C VAL A 20 -5.95 -11.85 26.82
N HIS A 21 -5.87 -12.76 25.86
CA HIS A 21 -5.29 -12.56 24.55
C HIS A 21 -6.34 -12.73 23.46
N GLN A 22 -6.48 -11.75 22.58
CA GLN A 22 -7.35 -11.86 21.41
C GLN A 22 -6.63 -12.61 20.28
N THR A 23 -7.08 -13.81 19.96
CA THR A 23 -6.48 -14.64 18.92
C THR A 23 -6.88 -14.20 17.52
N VAL A 24 -8.14 -13.78 17.33
CA VAL A 24 -8.69 -13.32 16.05
C VAL A 24 -9.42 -12.01 16.28
N GLY A 25 -9.12 -10.99 15.49
CA GLY A 25 -9.87 -9.72 15.43
C GLY A 25 -11.08 -9.81 14.50
N ALA A 26 -11.92 -8.78 14.49
CA ALA A 26 -12.90 -8.59 13.44
C ALA A 26 -12.18 -8.18 12.13
N ASP A 27 -12.83 -8.38 10.99
CA ASP A 27 -12.27 -7.98 9.70
C ASP A 27 -11.94 -6.49 9.68
N ASN A 28 -10.80 -6.17 9.10
CA ASN A 28 -10.29 -4.80 8.96
C ASN A 28 -10.11 -4.06 10.30
N THR A 29 -9.86 -4.80 11.38
CA THR A 29 -9.46 -4.23 12.66
C THR A 29 -8.12 -4.77 13.15
N GLU A 30 -7.44 -4.01 13.99
CA GLU A 30 -6.30 -4.48 14.75
C GLU A 30 -6.78 -5.23 16.00
N LYS A 31 -5.98 -6.18 16.48
CA LYS A 31 -6.28 -6.86 17.74
C LYS A 31 -6.10 -5.91 18.91
N CYS A 32 -6.93 -6.07 19.93
CA CYS A 32 -6.68 -5.37 21.18
C CYS A 32 -5.42 -5.91 21.86
N SER A 33 -4.76 -5.06 22.63
CA SER A 33 -3.63 -5.48 23.45
C SER A 33 -4.06 -6.48 24.52
N ASP A 34 -3.14 -7.34 24.90
CA ASP A 34 -3.35 -8.23 26.04
C ASP A 34 -3.63 -7.44 27.31
N PHE A 35 -4.54 -7.95 28.13
CA PHE A 35 -4.86 -7.32 29.41
C PHE A 35 -5.00 -8.36 30.52
N TYR A 36 -4.89 -7.89 31.77
CA TYR A 36 -4.96 -8.74 32.95
C TYR A 36 -6.33 -8.64 33.62
N VAL A 37 -6.84 -9.79 34.06
CA VAL A 37 -8.05 -9.91 34.85
C VAL A 37 -7.71 -10.58 36.18
N ASN A 38 -8.01 -9.90 37.29
CA ASN A 38 -7.81 -10.42 38.64
C ASN A 38 -9.15 -10.94 39.17
N VAL A 39 -9.29 -12.24 39.34
CA VAL A 39 -10.47 -12.88 39.94
C VAL A 39 -10.22 -13.01 41.43
N THR A 40 -10.89 -12.15 42.25
CA THR A 40 -10.66 -12.04 43.67
C THR A 40 -11.92 -12.25 44.52
N GLU A 41 -13.11 -12.27 43.88
CA GLU A 41 -14.38 -12.36 44.59
C GLU A 41 -15.24 -13.53 44.06
N ASN A 42 -15.79 -14.31 44.98
CA ASN A 42 -16.64 -15.44 44.64
C ASN A 42 -17.99 -14.98 44.06
N GLY A 43 -18.43 -15.59 42.95
CA GLY A 43 -19.74 -15.30 42.32
C GLY A 43 -19.76 -13.99 41.54
N LYS A 44 -18.70 -13.21 41.50
CA LYS A 44 -18.65 -11.92 40.79
C LYS A 44 -18.43 -12.16 39.30
N THR A 45 -19.13 -11.38 38.46
CA THR A 45 -18.89 -11.29 37.04
C THR A 45 -18.07 -10.03 36.75
N TYR A 46 -16.92 -10.19 36.14
CA TYR A 46 -16.07 -9.09 35.65
C TYR A 46 -16.41 -8.84 34.20
N GLN A 47 -16.68 -7.58 33.83
CA GLN A 47 -17.06 -7.20 32.48
C GLN A 47 -16.00 -6.23 31.93
N TYR A 48 -15.56 -6.45 30.70
CA TYR A 48 -14.61 -5.62 30.01
C TYR A 48 -15.17 -5.26 28.62
N LEU A 49 -15.13 -3.97 28.30
CA LEU A 49 -15.41 -3.49 26.95
C LEU A 49 -14.10 -3.41 26.21
N LEU A 50 -13.98 -4.17 25.13
CA LEU A 50 -12.80 -4.19 24.28
C LEU A 50 -13.10 -3.43 23.00
N ASN A 51 -12.17 -2.58 22.58
CA ASN A 51 -12.26 -1.87 21.33
C ASN A 51 -11.11 -2.34 20.42
N ASN A 52 -11.46 -2.73 19.19
CA ASN A 52 -10.51 -3.06 18.15
C ASN A 52 -10.33 -1.83 17.28
N PRO A 53 -9.12 -1.22 17.24
CA PRO A 53 -8.85 -0.12 16.33
C PRO A 53 -9.07 -0.53 14.87
N GLU A 54 -9.44 0.42 14.03
CA GLU A 54 -9.51 0.22 12.58
C GLU A 54 -8.12 -0.13 12.05
N PHE A 55 -8.03 -1.14 11.18
CA PHE A 55 -6.75 -1.50 10.54
C PHE A 55 -6.27 -0.39 9.62
N THR A 56 -5.00 -0.07 9.74
CA THR A 56 -4.35 0.94 8.92
C THR A 56 -2.99 0.46 8.43
N ALA A 57 -2.65 0.77 7.18
CA ALA A 57 -1.34 0.45 6.61
C ALA A 57 -0.88 1.56 5.66
N TYR A 58 0.42 1.64 5.41
CA TYR A 58 0.95 2.47 4.33
C TYR A 58 0.64 1.82 2.98
N LEU A 59 0.60 2.63 1.91
CA LEU A 59 0.58 2.13 0.55
C LEU A 59 1.95 2.42 -0.09
N LYS A 60 2.63 1.35 -0.50
CA LYS A 60 3.88 1.42 -1.25
C LYS A 60 3.59 1.20 -2.73
N ILE A 61 3.97 2.15 -3.58
CA ILE A 61 3.83 2.04 -5.03
C ILE A 61 5.22 1.80 -5.61
N VAL A 62 5.36 0.75 -6.42
CA VAL A 62 6.60 0.36 -7.07
C VAL A 62 6.41 0.45 -8.59
N LYS A 63 7.21 1.29 -9.23
CA LYS A 63 7.23 1.43 -10.69
C LYS A 63 7.92 0.23 -11.33
N LYS A 64 7.23 -0.47 -12.23
CA LYS A 64 7.74 -1.64 -12.95
C LYS A 64 7.75 -1.43 -14.47
N ASP A 65 8.75 -1.99 -15.12
CA ASP A 65 8.78 -2.13 -16.57
C ASP A 65 7.93 -3.33 -16.99
N SER A 66 7.00 -3.15 -17.93
CA SER A 66 6.04 -4.20 -18.34
C SER A 66 6.67 -5.35 -19.11
N LYS A 67 7.85 -5.18 -19.71
CA LYS A 67 8.54 -6.26 -20.43
C LYS A 67 9.47 -7.06 -19.53
N THR A 68 10.25 -6.35 -18.71
CA THR A 68 11.29 -6.97 -17.89
C THR A 68 10.82 -7.33 -16.49
N HIS A 69 9.69 -6.77 -16.04
CA HIS A 69 9.16 -6.85 -14.68
C HIS A 69 10.13 -6.30 -13.62
N GLN A 70 11.20 -5.62 -14.03
CA GLN A 70 12.15 -5.00 -13.13
C GLN A 70 11.63 -3.65 -12.65
N THR A 71 12.07 -3.25 -11.46
CA THR A 71 11.79 -1.92 -10.94
C THR A 71 12.49 -0.87 -11.80
N VAL A 72 11.76 0.19 -12.16
CA VAL A 72 12.30 1.32 -12.92
C VAL A 72 12.94 2.28 -11.94
N LEU A 73 14.26 2.20 -11.78
CA LEU A 73 15.06 3.01 -10.86
C LEU A 73 15.19 4.46 -11.37
N LYS A 74 14.04 5.16 -11.39
CA LYS A 74 13.96 6.57 -11.81
C LYS A 74 12.94 7.30 -10.96
N LYS A 75 13.34 8.47 -10.45
CA LYS A 75 12.45 9.41 -9.78
C LYS A 75 11.51 10.12 -10.74
N GLY A 76 10.47 10.72 -10.19
CA GLY A 76 9.61 11.67 -10.88
C GLY A 76 8.36 11.06 -11.50
N THR A 77 8.10 9.74 -11.31
CA THR A 77 6.77 9.23 -11.62
C THR A 77 5.79 9.75 -10.59
N THR A 78 4.73 10.41 -11.05
CA THR A 78 3.73 11.05 -10.19
C THR A 78 2.44 10.25 -10.22
N TYR A 79 1.91 9.94 -9.04
CA TYR A 79 0.65 9.23 -8.86
C TYR A 79 -0.35 10.07 -8.08
N GLN A 80 -1.63 9.84 -8.35
CA GLN A 80 -2.75 10.20 -7.48
C GLN A 80 -3.43 8.93 -6.97
N ILE A 81 -3.90 8.98 -5.73
CA ILE A 81 -4.56 7.88 -5.06
C ILE A 81 -6.00 8.29 -4.76
N TYR A 82 -6.94 7.43 -5.07
CA TYR A 82 -8.35 7.64 -4.76
C TYR A 82 -8.85 6.48 -3.89
N LYS A 83 -9.64 6.78 -2.88
CA LYS A 83 -10.40 5.78 -2.14
C LYS A 83 -11.71 5.54 -2.86
N ALA A 84 -12.00 4.27 -3.19
CA ALA A 84 -13.27 3.86 -3.76
C ALA A 84 -14.22 3.38 -2.66
N ASP A 85 -15.49 3.78 -2.74
CA ASP A 85 -16.56 3.24 -1.90
C ASP A 85 -17.22 2.01 -2.55
N GLU A 86 -18.22 1.42 -1.87
CA GLU A 86 -18.94 0.23 -2.35
C GLU A 86 -19.76 0.52 -3.63
N ASP A 87 -20.17 1.75 -3.85
CA ASP A 87 -20.89 2.20 -5.04
C ASP A 87 -19.95 2.55 -6.20
N GLY A 88 -18.64 2.52 -5.96
CA GLY A 88 -17.59 2.82 -6.96
C GLY A 88 -17.28 4.31 -7.08
N ASN A 89 -17.83 5.18 -6.22
CA ASN A 89 -17.43 6.58 -6.19
C ASN A 89 -16.00 6.72 -5.66
N GLU A 90 -15.25 7.64 -6.23
CA GLU A 90 -13.84 7.84 -5.94
C GLU A 90 -13.61 9.17 -5.22
N THR A 91 -12.92 9.13 -4.10
CA THR A 91 -12.52 10.32 -3.33
C THR A 91 -11.00 10.44 -3.36
N LEU A 92 -10.50 11.60 -3.79
CA LEU A 92 -9.06 11.89 -3.85
C LEU A 92 -8.46 11.86 -2.43
N VAL A 93 -7.38 11.10 -2.28
CA VAL A 93 -6.61 11.04 -1.04
C VAL A 93 -5.67 12.22 -0.96
N THR A 94 -5.78 12.98 0.12
CA THR A 94 -4.84 14.04 0.49
C THR A 94 -4.15 13.66 1.78
N GLN A 95 -2.84 13.91 1.85
CA GLN A 95 -2.03 13.61 3.03
C GLN A 95 -1.19 14.81 3.45
N LYS A 96 -0.63 14.73 4.65
CA LYS A 96 0.22 15.77 5.22
C LYS A 96 1.57 15.19 5.60
N TYR A 97 2.62 15.95 5.38
CA TYR A 97 3.91 15.63 5.96
C TYR A 97 4.63 16.90 6.43
N SER A 98 5.54 16.74 7.39
CA SER A 98 6.39 17.84 7.84
C SER A 98 7.71 17.82 7.08
N ASN A 99 8.09 18.95 6.49
CA ASN A 99 9.42 19.13 5.91
C ASN A 99 10.41 19.81 6.88
N GLY A 100 10.08 19.83 8.17
CA GLY A 100 10.87 20.48 9.23
C GLY A 100 10.48 21.94 9.49
N ASN A 101 9.99 22.67 8.50
CA ASN A 101 9.63 24.09 8.63
C ASN A 101 8.13 24.34 8.51
N ALA A 102 7.42 23.51 7.79
CA ALA A 102 5.98 23.65 7.52
C ALA A 102 5.31 22.29 7.35
N ILE A 103 4.00 22.27 7.56
CA ILE A 103 3.14 21.14 7.16
C ILE A 103 2.77 21.34 5.70
N VAL A 104 3.12 20.38 4.87
CA VAL A 104 2.79 20.37 3.44
C VAL A 104 1.62 19.40 3.22
N VAL A 105 0.59 19.85 2.51
CA VAL A 105 -0.54 19.02 2.08
C VAL A 105 -0.30 18.60 0.64
N VAL A 106 -0.40 17.31 0.38
CA VAL A 106 -0.16 16.72 -0.93
C VAL A 106 -1.33 15.83 -1.36
N ASP A 107 -1.60 15.82 -2.65
CA ASP A 107 -2.49 14.91 -3.36
C ASP A 107 -1.75 14.14 -4.47
N ARG A 108 -0.43 14.38 -4.57
CA ARG A 108 0.46 13.75 -5.55
C ARG A 108 1.61 13.07 -4.85
N PHE A 109 1.86 11.83 -5.26
CA PHE A 109 2.88 10.96 -4.70
C PHE A 109 3.93 10.71 -5.78
N VAL A 110 5.17 11.12 -5.51
CA VAL A 110 6.26 11.12 -6.50
C VAL A 110 7.32 10.10 -6.12
N THR A 111 7.67 9.20 -7.05
CA THR A 111 8.74 8.22 -6.81
C THR A 111 10.09 8.88 -6.60
N ASP A 112 10.89 8.28 -5.74
CA ASP A 112 12.30 8.59 -5.55
C ASP A 112 13.21 7.91 -6.60
N ASP A 113 14.52 7.98 -6.41
CA ASP A 113 15.51 7.37 -7.30
C ASP A 113 15.48 5.83 -7.31
N THR A 114 14.83 5.21 -6.34
CA THR A 114 14.60 3.75 -6.30
C THR A 114 13.39 3.33 -7.13
N GLY A 115 12.62 4.29 -7.67
CA GLY A 115 11.38 4.04 -8.41
C GLY A 115 10.20 3.67 -7.53
N GLU A 116 10.28 4.01 -6.25
CA GLU A 116 9.28 3.69 -5.24
C GLU A 116 8.75 4.96 -4.57
N ILE A 117 7.55 4.89 -4.03
CA ILE A 117 6.97 5.88 -3.12
C ILE A 117 6.11 5.17 -2.08
N ILE A 118 6.23 5.61 -0.83
CA ILE A 118 5.36 5.17 0.27
C ILE A 118 4.52 6.38 0.70
N THR A 119 3.25 6.17 0.95
CA THR A 119 2.36 7.23 1.46
C THR A 119 2.91 7.82 2.76
N TYR A 120 2.72 9.11 2.97
CA TYR A 120 3.24 9.82 4.15
C TYR A 120 2.49 9.45 5.43
N GLU A 121 1.19 9.15 5.31
CA GLU A 121 0.32 8.72 6.39
C GLU A 121 -0.27 7.36 6.07
N LYS A 122 -0.58 6.58 7.11
CA LYS A 122 -1.31 5.32 6.95
C LYS A 122 -2.69 5.57 6.37
N LEU A 123 -3.12 4.69 5.51
CA LEU A 123 -4.46 4.64 4.95
C LEU A 123 -5.31 3.63 5.71
N LYS A 124 -6.59 3.90 5.87
CA LYS A 124 -7.57 3.00 6.47
C LYS A 124 -7.84 1.81 5.56
N ALA A 125 -8.34 0.73 6.13
CA ALA A 125 -8.81 -0.40 5.34
C ALA A 125 -9.84 0.05 4.28
N GLY A 126 -9.76 -0.58 3.11
CA GLY A 126 -10.63 -0.30 1.98
C GLY A 126 -9.94 -0.45 0.62
N THR A 127 -10.70 -0.17 -0.43
CA THR A 127 -10.26 -0.24 -1.81
C THR A 127 -9.72 1.12 -2.27
N TYR A 128 -8.55 1.09 -2.90
CA TYR A 128 -7.90 2.28 -3.44
C TYR A 128 -7.57 2.08 -4.92
N LYS A 129 -7.67 3.15 -5.70
CA LYS A 129 -7.23 3.20 -7.10
C LYS A 129 -6.07 4.16 -7.23
N VAL A 130 -4.99 3.67 -7.83
CA VAL A 130 -3.76 4.42 -8.09
C VAL A 130 -3.73 4.79 -9.56
N TYR A 131 -3.64 6.09 -9.86
CA TYR A 131 -3.55 6.64 -11.19
C TYR A 131 -2.17 7.24 -11.43
N GLU A 132 -1.53 6.90 -12.54
CA GLU A 132 -0.32 7.58 -12.97
C GLU A 132 -0.68 8.86 -13.70
N ILE A 133 -0.16 9.99 -13.21
CA ILE A 133 -0.39 11.33 -13.77
C ILE A 133 0.77 11.72 -14.69
N GLU A 134 2.00 11.44 -14.26
CA GLU A 134 3.22 11.72 -15.00
C GLU A 134 4.16 10.52 -14.92
N GLY A 135 4.74 10.13 -16.06
CA GLY A 135 5.73 9.06 -16.14
C GLY A 135 7.14 9.60 -16.31
N PRO A 136 8.18 8.79 -16.02
CA PRO A 136 9.55 9.18 -16.27
C PRO A 136 9.83 9.19 -17.77
N GLU A 137 10.85 9.97 -18.17
CA GLU A 137 11.26 10.03 -19.56
C GLU A 137 11.53 8.62 -20.13
N GLY A 138 10.99 8.34 -21.31
CA GLY A 138 11.12 7.06 -22.01
C GLY A 138 10.03 6.05 -21.72
N TYR A 139 9.05 6.37 -20.89
CA TYR A 139 7.91 5.51 -20.59
C TYR A 139 6.58 6.19 -20.96
N LYS A 140 5.64 5.39 -21.45
CA LYS A 140 4.28 5.85 -21.72
C LYS A 140 3.48 5.82 -20.41
N VAL A 141 2.84 6.94 -20.08
CA VAL A 141 1.90 7.00 -18.96
C VAL A 141 0.80 5.95 -19.15
N ASN A 142 0.62 5.10 -18.18
CA ASN A 142 -0.49 4.16 -18.17
C ASN A 142 -1.71 4.84 -17.54
N LYS A 143 -2.73 5.13 -18.33
CA LYS A 143 -3.94 5.82 -17.86
C LYS A 143 -4.93 4.91 -17.12
N SER A 144 -4.73 3.59 -17.18
CA SER A 144 -5.57 2.65 -16.45
C SER A 144 -5.15 2.61 -14.98
N PRO A 145 -6.09 2.77 -14.03
CA PRO A 145 -5.75 2.68 -12.62
C PRO A 145 -5.38 1.25 -12.23
N VAL A 146 -4.55 1.14 -11.21
CA VAL A 146 -4.32 -0.11 -10.49
C VAL A 146 -5.13 -0.08 -9.21
N THR A 147 -5.94 -1.11 -9.01
CA THR A 147 -6.72 -1.28 -7.77
C THR A 147 -5.90 -2.01 -6.73
N VAL A 148 -5.88 -1.49 -5.51
CA VAL A 148 -5.19 -2.06 -4.35
C VAL A 148 -6.14 -2.10 -3.17
N GLU A 149 -6.11 -3.20 -2.43
CA GLU A 149 -6.85 -3.34 -1.19
C GLU A 149 -5.92 -3.22 0.02
N ILE A 150 -6.32 -2.40 0.96
CA ILE A 150 -5.71 -2.34 2.29
C ILE A 150 -6.64 -3.07 3.25
N ASN A 151 -6.17 -4.19 3.78
CA ASN A 151 -6.96 -5.02 4.70
C ASN A 151 -6.05 -5.74 5.70
N SER A 152 -6.64 -6.21 6.80
CA SER A 152 -5.93 -6.89 7.90
C SER A 152 -5.43 -8.31 7.56
N ASN A 153 -5.80 -8.84 6.40
CA ASN A 153 -5.47 -10.22 5.99
C ASN A 153 -4.34 -10.26 4.94
N SER A 154 -4.03 -9.12 4.30
CA SER A 154 -3.04 -9.03 3.22
C SER A 154 -2.22 -7.75 3.35
N TYR A 155 -1.06 -7.87 3.97
CA TYR A 155 -0.07 -6.79 4.10
C TYR A 155 1.34 -7.37 4.14
N LYS A 156 2.32 -6.50 3.89
CA LYS A 156 3.75 -6.76 4.08
C LYS A 156 4.26 -5.93 5.26
N THR A 157 5.39 -6.32 5.80
CA THR A 157 6.07 -5.57 6.86
C THR A 157 7.42 -5.07 6.37
N MET A 158 7.82 -3.89 6.82
CA MET A 158 9.16 -3.37 6.64
C MET A 158 9.63 -2.66 7.90
N LYS A 159 10.94 -2.52 8.04
CA LYS A 159 11.56 -1.82 9.18
C LYS A 159 12.23 -0.56 8.69
N ASP A 160 12.12 0.51 9.49
CA ASP A 160 12.90 1.71 9.28
C ASP A 160 14.35 1.54 9.78
N GLU A 161 15.17 2.57 9.61
CA GLU A 161 16.58 2.59 10.05
C GLU A 161 16.74 2.43 11.57
N LEU A 162 15.71 2.75 12.35
CA LEU A 162 15.66 2.59 13.78
C LEU A 162 15.16 1.23 14.24
N GLY A 163 14.73 0.37 13.28
CA GLY A 163 14.20 -0.97 13.53
C GLY A 163 12.71 -1.00 13.88
N ASN A 164 11.99 0.13 13.80
CA ASN A 164 10.54 0.15 13.98
C ASN A 164 9.87 -0.55 12.80
N GLU A 165 8.94 -1.45 13.10
CA GLU A 165 8.19 -2.20 12.10
C GLU A 165 6.91 -1.46 11.71
N TYR A 166 6.61 -1.42 10.42
CA TYR A 166 5.37 -0.87 9.91
C TYR A 166 4.79 -1.70 8.76
N LEU A 167 3.46 -1.64 8.66
CA LEU A 167 2.66 -2.43 7.73
C LEU A 167 2.43 -1.64 6.45
N TYR A 168 2.49 -2.31 5.29
CA TYR A 168 2.16 -1.69 4.02
C TYR A 168 1.47 -2.67 3.06
N ALA A 169 0.57 -2.12 2.25
CA ALA A 169 0.09 -2.76 1.02
C ALA A 169 1.00 -2.35 -0.14
N GLU A 170 1.25 -3.25 -1.08
CA GLU A 170 2.10 -2.97 -2.23
C GLU A 170 1.31 -2.90 -3.52
N CYS A 171 1.57 -1.85 -4.29
CA CYS A 171 1.03 -1.61 -5.61
C CYS A 171 2.17 -1.67 -6.63
N GLU A 172 2.21 -2.68 -7.47
CA GLU A 172 3.10 -2.72 -8.62
C GLU A 172 2.44 -2.05 -9.82
N TYR A 173 3.06 -0.99 -10.32
CA TYR A 173 2.52 -0.20 -11.42
C TYR A 173 3.38 -0.37 -12.68
N TYR A 174 2.81 -1.00 -13.72
CA TYR A 174 3.51 -1.40 -14.93
C TYR A 174 3.36 -0.40 -16.07
N ASN A 175 4.49 -0.02 -16.70
CA ASN A 175 4.52 0.85 -17.86
C ASN A 175 5.35 0.28 -19.00
N TYR A 176 4.98 0.69 -20.22
CA TYR A 176 5.70 0.34 -21.44
C TYR A 176 6.72 1.43 -21.78
N VAL A 177 7.90 1.01 -22.22
CA VAL A 177 8.89 1.91 -22.82
C VAL A 177 8.31 2.46 -24.14
N THR A 178 8.31 3.79 -24.32
CA THR A 178 7.77 4.42 -25.53
C THR A 178 8.75 4.48 -26.67
N TYR A 179 10.05 4.59 -26.36
CA TYR A 179 11.12 4.63 -27.34
C TYR A 179 12.42 4.14 -26.72
N CYS A 180 13.24 3.53 -27.57
CA CYS A 180 14.59 3.20 -27.19
C CYS A 180 15.48 4.44 -27.46
N VAL A 181 16.07 5.02 -26.41
CA VAL A 181 16.99 6.17 -26.54
C VAL A 181 18.15 5.88 -27.49
N TRP A 182 18.43 4.60 -27.75
CA TRP A 182 19.47 4.14 -28.66
C TRP A 182 19.13 4.34 -30.15
N ASN A 183 17.85 4.51 -30.52
CA ASN A 183 17.46 4.75 -31.93
C ASN A 183 17.86 6.13 -32.46
N LYS A 184 18.32 7.05 -31.61
CA LYS A 184 18.87 8.34 -32.03
C LYS A 184 20.37 8.30 -32.42
N ARG A 185 21.03 7.14 -32.33
CA ARG A 185 22.42 7.00 -32.73
C ARG A 185 22.52 6.48 -34.19
N PRO A 186 23.42 7.01 -35.00
CA PRO A 186 23.55 6.62 -36.41
C PRO A 186 24.09 5.17 -36.63
N TRP A 187 24.44 4.46 -35.56
CA TRP A 187 24.89 3.07 -35.60
C TRP A 187 23.86 2.20 -34.91
N ARG A 188 23.31 1.21 -35.64
CA ARG A 188 22.34 0.24 -35.15
C ARG A 188 22.93 -0.73 -34.11
N ILE A 189 23.12 -0.27 -32.89
CA ILE A 189 23.43 -1.16 -31.78
C ILE A 189 22.09 -1.60 -31.16
N PRO A 190 21.85 -2.91 -31.02
CA PRO A 190 20.59 -3.38 -30.37
C PRO A 190 20.46 -2.78 -28.96
N CYS A 191 19.28 -2.27 -28.64
CA CYS A 191 19.00 -1.79 -27.31
C CYS A 191 19.01 -2.96 -26.32
N PRO A 192 19.88 -2.97 -25.30
CA PRO A 192 19.98 -4.09 -24.37
C PRO A 192 18.72 -4.29 -23.51
N THR A 193 17.87 -3.27 -23.41
CA THR A 193 16.68 -3.30 -22.55
C THR A 193 15.35 -3.48 -23.30
N CYS A 194 15.28 -3.20 -24.59
CA CYS A 194 14.00 -3.21 -25.30
C CYS A 194 13.88 -4.24 -26.40
N ASN A 195 14.94 -5.03 -26.69
CA ASN A 195 14.95 -6.06 -27.77
C ASN A 195 14.29 -5.59 -29.10
N ALA A 196 14.29 -4.27 -29.37
CA ALA A 196 13.67 -3.64 -30.52
C ALA A 196 14.51 -3.84 -31.80
N GLY A 197 14.89 -5.08 -32.06
CA GLY A 197 15.74 -5.41 -33.22
C GLY A 197 15.11 -6.42 -34.18
N ASN A 198 13.92 -6.97 -33.88
CA ASN A 198 13.40 -8.09 -34.67
C ASN A 198 11.94 -7.97 -35.12
N ASP A 199 11.27 -6.85 -34.89
CA ASP A 199 9.93 -6.70 -35.46
C ASP A 199 10.06 -5.98 -36.81
N GLY A 200 10.13 -6.81 -37.87
CA GLY A 200 10.26 -6.39 -39.25
C GLY A 200 9.01 -5.71 -39.82
N ASN A 201 8.53 -4.66 -39.15
CA ASN A 201 7.51 -3.75 -39.66
C ASN A 201 7.75 -2.33 -39.16
N ASN A 202 8.79 -1.68 -39.71
CA ASN A 202 8.89 -0.23 -39.71
C ASN A 202 8.66 0.25 -41.16
N THR A 203 7.42 0.44 -41.52
CA THR A 203 7.08 1.38 -42.59
C THR A 203 7.20 2.78 -41.98
N ALA A 204 8.36 3.40 -42.19
CA ALA A 204 8.50 4.84 -42.05
C ALA A 204 7.65 5.48 -43.14
N GLU A 205 6.55 6.11 -42.80
CA GLU A 205 5.99 7.16 -43.64
C GLU A 205 6.70 8.46 -43.28
N ASP A 206 7.59 8.86 -44.20
CA ASP A 206 8.10 10.22 -44.32
C ASP A 206 6.93 11.13 -44.72
N ASN A 207 6.68 12.16 -43.89
CA ASN A 207 6.24 13.50 -44.33
C ASN A 207 6.48 14.50 -43.20
#